data_1679a03633c66ac874f1c438899fcbe6
#
_entry.id   1679a03633c66ac874f1c438899fcbe6
#
_cell.length_a   1.000
_cell.length_b   1.000
_cell.length_c   1.000
_cell.angle_alpha   90.00
_cell.angle_beta   90.00
_cell.angle_gamma   90.00
#
_symmetry.space_group_name_H-M   'P 1'
#
loop_
_entity.id
_entity.type
_entity.pdbx_description
1 polymer ?
#
loop_
_entity_poly.entity_id
_entity_poly.type
_entity_poly.pdbx_seq_one_letter_code
_entity_poly.pdbx_strand_id
1 'polypeptide(L)'
;MATVEEQRAGTDAPATSKGERRLMKLISCVIRPERLEAVTDALKKQDVIGMTVSDVRGFGRQKGQVQHYRGEEYTIRFIPKVRLDLVVQDADADAVMATITKAARTGNIGDGKIFVVNVADAMRIRTGERGATAL
;
A
#
# COMPACT_ATOMS: atom_id res chain seq x y z
N MET A 1 -13.87 20.20 -20.64
CA MET A 1 -14.16 19.78 -20.74
C MET A 1 -14.65 19.30 -20.82
N ALA A 2 -14.62 19.10 -20.52
CA ALA A 2 -15.04 18.57 -20.56
C ALA A 2 -15.23 18.25 -20.16
N THR A 3 -15.07 17.86 -19.61
CA THR A 3 -15.28 17.47 -19.14
C THR A 3 -15.59 17.03 -18.67
N VAL A 4 -15.35 16.96 -18.36
CA VAL A 4 -15.59 16.26 -18.02
C VAL A 4 -16.31 15.84 -17.91
N GLU A 5 -16.55 15.67 -18.12
CA GLU A 5 -17.18 15.12 -18.33
C GLU A 5 -17.31 14.92 -18.83
N GLU A 6 -17.09 14.87 -19.00
CA GLU A 6 -17.05 14.60 -19.64
C GLU A 6 -16.62 14.43 -19.96
N GLN A 7 -16.39 14.52 -19.66
CA GLN A 7 -15.93 14.20 -19.79
C GLN A 7 -16.01 13.69 -19.60
N ARG A 8 -16.28 13.54 -19.43
CA ARG A 8 -16.48 12.97 -19.36
C ARG A 8 -16.85 12.60 -19.66
N ALA A 9 -17.13 12.58 -19.80
CA ALA A 9 -17.37 12.13 -20.15
C ALA A 9 -17.58 11.62 -20.39
N GLY A 10 -17.87 11.53 -20.37
CA GLY A 10 -17.85 10.91 -20.65
C GLY A 10 -17.97 10.22 -20.58
N THR A 11 -18.02 9.92 -20.61
CA THR A 11 -17.96 9.15 -20.51
C THR A 11 -18.12 8.44 -20.40
N ASP A 12 -18.29 8.24 -20.48
CA ASP A 12 -18.28 7.39 -20.29
C ASP A 12 -18.09 6.80 -20.44
N ALA A 13 -17.74 6.56 -20.69
CA ALA A 13 -17.48 5.81 -20.71
C ALA A 13 -17.44 5.36 -20.50
N PRO A 14 -17.42 5.52 -20.98
CA PRO A 14 -17.54 4.89 -20.57
C PRO A 14 -17.14 4.36 -19.83
N ALA A 15 -17.58 4.65 -19.88
CA ALA A 15 -17.21 3.77 -18.86
C ALA A 15 -15.88 3.25 -19.03
N THR A 16 -15.43 3.17 -20.18
CA THR A 16 -14.19 2.66 -20.33
C THR A 16 -13.22 3.54 -19.73
N SER A 17 -13.15 4.78 -19.99
CA SER A 17 -12.14 5.58 -19.40
C SER A 17 -12.30 5.61 -17.91
N LYS A 18 -13.52 5.61 -17.43
CA LYS A 18 -13.69 5.56 -16.06
C LYS A 18 -13.20 4.27 -15.52
N GLY A 19 -13.48 3.19 -16.21
CA GLY A 19 -13.02 1.90 -15.83
C GLY A 19 -11.51 1.87 -15.77
N GLU A 20 -10.88 2.46 -16.72
CA GLU A 20 -9.44 2.48 -16.71
C GLU A 20 -8.89 3.23 -15.54
N ARG A 21 -9.47 4.34 -15.20
CA ARG A 21 -9.00 5.09 -14.07
C ARG A 21 -9.19 4.31 -12.79
N ARG A 22 -10.23 3.50 -12.72
CA ARG A 22 -10.45 2.73 -11.53
C ARG A 22 -9.61 1.49 -11.47
N LEU A 23 -8.80 1.25 -12.49
CA LEU A 23 -7.98 0.06 -12.52
C LEU A 23 -6.63 0.23 -11.84
N MET A 24 -6.47 1.25 -11.03
CA MET A 24 -5.25 1.41 -10.27
C MET A 24 -5.56 1.32 -8.79
N LYS A 25 -4.65 0.70 -8.05
CA LYS A 25 -4.79 0.54 -6.62
C LYS A 25 -3.54 0.99 -5.91
N LEU A 26 -3.73 1.70 -4.82
CA LEU A 26 -2.64 1.97 -3.90
C LEU A 26 -2.62 0.84 -2.88
N ILE A 27 -1.50 0.18 -2.76
CA ILE A 27 -1.30 -0.82 -1.74
C ILE A 27 -0.39 -0.19 -0.71
N SER A 28 -0.90 -0.05 0.50
CA SER A 28 -0.16 0.55 1.58
C SER A 28 -0.06 -0.49 2.69
N CYS A 29 1.12 -0.88 3.07
CA CYS A 29 1.24 -1.86 4.12
C CYS A 29 2.19 -1.39 5.20
N VAL A 30 1.90 -1.80 6.42
CA VAL A 30 2.75 -1.52 7.57
C VAL A 30 3.22 -2.87 8.05
N ILE A 31 4.53 -3.06 8.07
CA ILE A 31 5.12 -4.37 8.35
C ILE A 31 6.22 -4.22 9.39
N ARG A 32 6.73 -5.34 9.86
CA ARG A 32 7.88 -5.34 10.74
C ARG A 32 9.10 -4.86 9.99
N PRO A 33 9.94 -4.03 10.61
CA PRO A 33 11.13 -3.53 9.91
C PRO A 33 12.05 -4.64 9.39
N GLU A 34 12.17 -5.71 10.16
CA GLU A 34 13.06 -6.78 9.76
C GLU A 34 12.55 -7.59 8.57
N ARG A 35 11.31 -7.37 8.17
CA ARG A 35 10.77 -8.07 7.00
C ARG A 35 10.85 -7.24 5.72
N LEU A 36 11.34 -6.02 5.82
CA LEU A 36 11.36 -5.14 4.67
C LEU A 36 12.15 -5.72 3.50
N GLU A 37 13.32 -6.23 3.78
CA GLU A 37 14.16 -6.75 2.72
C GLU A 37 13.50 -7.94 2.04
N ALA A 38 12.91 -8.84 2.79
CA ALA A 38 12.25 -10.00 2.21
C ALA A 38 11.09 -9.58 1.33
N VAL A 39 10.34 -8.56 1.77
CA VAL A 39 9.18 -8.07 1.01
C VAL A 39 9.64 -7.40 -0.28
N THR A 40 10.64 -6.52 -0.20
CA THR A 40 11.08 -5.80 -1.38
C THR A 40 11.75 -6.75 -2.38
N ASP A 41 12.47 -7.73 -1.91
CA ASP A 41 13.08 -8.71 -2.81
C ASP A 41 12.01 -9.53 -3.53
N ALA A 42 10.96 -9.93 -2.81
CA ALA A 42 9.89 -10.69 -3.41
C ALA A 42 9.14 -9.85 -4.45
N LEU A 43 8.93 -8.57 -4.17
CA LEU A 43 8.26 -7.69 -5.10
C LEU A 43 9.11 -7.44 -6.35
N LYS A 44 10.41 -7.32 -6.19
CA LYS A 44 11.28 -7.15 -7.35
C LYS A 44 11.22 -8.35 -8.27
N LYS A 45 11.12 -9.53 -7.74
CA LYS A 45 11.00 -10.74 -8.54
C LYS A 45 9.71 -10.74 -9.32
N GLN A 46 8.74 -9.96 -8.89
CA GLN A 46 7.47 -9.86 -9.56
C GLN A 46 7.44 -8.64 -10.46
N ASP A 47 8.58 -8.01 -10.66
CA ASP A 47 8.72 -6.80 -11.47
C ASP A 47 8.01 -5.59 -10.90
N VAL A 48 7.82 -5.56 -9.61
CA VAL A 48 7.24 -4.41 -8.94
C VAL A 48 8.38 -3.67 -8.28
N ILE A 49 8.74 -2.52 -8.81
CA ILE A 49 9.87 -1.78 -8.30
C ILE A 49 9.58 -0.35 -7.90
N GLY A 50 8.47 0.21 -8.31
CA GLY A 50 8.14 1.57 -7.92
C GLY A 50 7.46 1.57 -6.57
N MET A 51 8.21 1.79 -5.51
CA MET A 51 7.64 1.78 -4.16
C MET A 51 8.29 2.83 -3.30
N THR A 52 7.55 3.32 -2.33
CA THR A 52 8.02 4.31 -1.38
C THR A 52 8.02 3.70 0.01
N VAL A 53 9.12 3.88 0.71
CA VAL A 53 9.28 3.29 2.04
C VAL A 53 9.42 4.41 3.04
N SER A 54 8.74 4.32 4.16
CA SER A 54 8.91 5.26 5.25
C SER A 54 8.97 4.55 6.59
N ASP A 55 9.77 5.09 7.48
CA ASP A 55 9.84 4.57 8.84
C ASP A 55 8.71 5.20 9.62
N VAL A 56 7.95 4.38 10.29
CA VAL A 56 6.81 4.84 11.07
C VAL A 56 6.82 4.15 12.41
N ARG A 57 5.94 4.56 13.29
CA ARG A 57 5.79 3.91 14.57
C ARG A 57 4.36 3.51 14.72
N GLY A 58 4.14 2.32 15.15
CA GLY A 58 2.81 1.79 15.34
C GLY A 58 2.48 1.65 16.79
N PHE A 59 1.19 1.73 17.09
CA PHE A 59 0.71 1.52 18.40
C PHE A 59 -0.39 0.52 18.25
N GLY A 60 -0.26 -0.65 18.81
CA GLY A 60 -1.28 -1.65 18.70
C GLY A 60 -0.99 -2.78 19.63
N ARG A 61 -1.66 -3.91 19.39
CA ARG A 61 -1.47 -5.01 20.24
C ARG A 61 -0.30 -5.77 19.80
N GLN A 62 0.70 -5.94 20.62
CA GLN A 62 1.84 -6.74 20.27
C GLN A 62 2.32 -7.34 21.57
N LYS A 63 2.46 -8.65 21.59
CA LYS A 63 2.82 -9.33 22.78
C LYS A 63 4.07 -8.77 23.36
N GLY A 64 4.08 -8.56 24.64
CA GLY A 64 5.24 -8.04 25.32
C GLY A 64 5.40 -6.54 25.30
N GLN A 65 4.48 -5.85 24.64
CA GLN A 65 4.62 -4.43 24.56
C GLN A 65 3.86 -3.68 25.62
N VAL A 66 3.01 -4.34 26.34
CA VAL A 66 2.28 -3.69 27.39
C VAL A 66 2.96 -4.00 28.67
N GLN A 67 3.29 -2.97 29.45
CA GLN A 67 3.94 -3.21 30.62
C GLN A 67 3.14 -2.83 31.75
N HIS A 68 3.07 -3.54 32.77
CA HIS A 68 2.34 -3.26 33.89
C HIS A 68 3.22 -3.06 35.05
N TYR A 69 3.05 -2.01 35.81
CA TYR A 69 3.79 -1.72 36.85
C TYR A 69 3.02 -1.47 37.97
N ARG A 70 2.92 -2.22 38.93
CA ARG A 70 2.22 -1.98 40.07
C ARG A 70 0.90 -1.60 39.80
N GLY A 71 0.26 -2.14 38.93
CA GLY A 71 -1.02 -1.85 38.64
C GLY A 71 -1.24 -0.66 37.87
N GLU A 72 -0.29 -0.03 37.49
CA GLU A 72 -0.43 1.11 36.76
C GLU A 72 -0.23 0.85 35.45
N GLU A 73 -0.67 1.37 34.64
CA GLU A 73 -0.54 1.23 33.38
C GLU A 73 0.43 1.67 32.82
N TYR A 74 0.91 1.54 32.04
CA TYR A 74 1.86 1.87 31.51
C TYR A 74 1.84 2.40 30.39
N THR A 75 2.54 2.78 29.92
CA THR A 75 2.87 3.43 28.95
C THR A 75 2.68 2.75 27.77
N ILE A 76 2.05 3.25 26.83
CA ILE A 76 1.93 2.72 25.65
C ILE A 76 3.10 3.02 24.90
N ARG A 77 3.77 2.06 24.28
CA ARG A 77 4.90 2.32 23.54
C ARG A 77 4.59 2.32 22.13
N PHE A 78 5.22 3.16 21.37
CA PHE A 78 5.13 3.19 19.94
C PHE A 78 6.26 2.30 19.42
N ILE A 79 5.92 1.36 18.57
CA ILE A 79 6.84 0.35 18.10
C ILE A 79 7.28 0.68 16.69
N PRO A 80 8.57 0.58 16.39
CA PRO A 80 9.04 0.86 15.04
C PRO A 80 8.41 -0.09 14.02
N LYS A 81 7.96 0.47 12.94
CA LYS A 81 7.39 -0.28 11.82
C LYS A 81 7.87 0.39 10.54
N VAL A 82 7.60 -0.23 9.43
CA VAL A 82 7.93 0.34 8.13
C VAL A 82 6.66 0.37 7.31
N ARG A 83 6.41 1.48 6.64
CA ARG A 83 5.30 1.57 5.72
C ARG A 83 5.81 1.52 4.31
N LEU A 84 5.19 0.70 3.49
CA LEU A 84 5.56 0.53 2.12
C LEU A 84 4.34 0.86 1.28
N ASP A 85 4.47 1.82 0.38
CA ASP A 85 3.37 2.24 -0.49
C ASP A 85 3.75 1.99 -1.93
N LEU A 86 2.84 1.40 -2.67
CA LEU A 86 3.04 1.20 -4.10
C LEU A 86 1.71 1.25 -4.82
N VAL A 87 1.74 1.70 -6.06
CA VAL A 87 0.54 1.75 -6.87
C VAL A 87 0.71 0.74 -7.98
N VAL A 88 -0.30 -0.10 -8.16
CA VAL A 88 -0.27 -1.14 -9.17
C VAL A 88 -1.56 -1.10 -9.95
N GLN A 89 -1.60 -1.79 -11.07
CA GLN A 89 -2.84 -1.94 -11.80
C GLN A 89 -3.75 -2.87 -11.02
N ASP A 90 -5.03 -2.64 -11.15
CA ASP A 90 -6.02 -3.43 -10.41
C ASP A 90 -5.83 -4.93 -10.64
N ALA A 91 -5.53 -5.31 -11.86
CA ALA A 91 -5.38 -6.72 -12.18
C ALA A 91 -4.23 -7.38 -11.41
N ASP A 92 -3.28 -6.60 -10.95
CA ASP A 92 -2.10 -7.13 -10.24
C ASP A 92 -2.26 -7.07 -8.72
N ALA A 93 -3.27 -6.39 -8.24
CA ALA A 93 -3.37 -6.10 -6.82
C ALA A 93 -3.39 -7.34 -5.94
N ASP A 94 -4.21 -8.32 -6.30
CA ASP A 94 -4.32 -9.53 -5.48
C ASP A 94 -3.01 -10.29 -5.44
N ALA A 95 -2.33 -10.39 -6.56
CA ALA A 95 -1.05 -11.10 -6.62
C ALA A 95 0.00 -10.37 -5.80
N VAL A 96 0.00 -9.05 -5.84
CA VAL A 96 0.95 -8.25 -5.07
C VAL A 96 0.68 -8.40 -3.58
N MET A 97 -0.58 -8.36 -3.17
CA MET A 97 -0.92 -8.54 -1.77
C MET A 97 -0.50 -9.92 -1.27
N ALA A 98 -0.69 -10.95 -2.10
CA ALA A 98 -0.29 -12.30 -1.72
C ALA A 98 1.23 -12.37 -1.53
N THR A 99 1.98 -11.73 -2.40
CA THR A 99 3.43 -11.69 -2.31
C THR A 99 3.89 -11.01 -1.02
N ILE A 100 3.28 -9.85 -0.71
CA ILE A 100 3.63 -9.13 0.49
C ILE A 100 3.31 -9.96 1.72
N THR A 101 2.12 -10.54 1.75
CA THR A 101 1.69 -11.34 2.89
C THR A 101 2.65 -12.50 3.14
N LYS A 102 3.01 -13.19 2.09
CA LYS A 102 3.88 -14.34 2.25
C LYS A 102 5.25 -13.93 2.77
N ALA A 103 5.78 -12.83 2.28
CA ALA A 103 7.11 -12.39 2.69
C ALA A 103 7.13 -11.73 4.07
N ALA A 104 6.04 -11.07 4.45
CA ALA A 104 6.01 -10.32 5.71
C ALA A 104 5.52 -11.12 6.90
N ARG A 105 4.83 -12.23 6.64
CA ARG A 105 4.15 -12.93 7.71
C ARG A 105 5.08 -13.70 8.60
N THR A 106 4.90 -13.59 9.90
CA THR A 106 5.57 -14.44 10.87
C THR A 106 4.58 -15.35 11.59
N GLY A 107 3.30 -14.98 11.56
CA GLY A 107 2.27 -15.69 12.27
C GLY A 107 2.01 -15.14 13.66
N ASN A 108 2.73 -14.11 14.04
CA ASN A 108 2.58 -13.54 15.38
C ASN A 108 1.88 -12.19 15.31
N ILE A 109 1.31 -11.79 16.43
CA ILE A 109 0.69 -10.49 16.54
C ILE A 109 1.77 -9.44 16.26
N GLY A 110 1.46 -8.47 15.44
CA GLY A 110 2.43 -7.44 15.09
C GLY A 110 2.92 -7.55 13.65
N ASP A 111 2.43 -8.52 12.90
CA ASP A 111 2.85 -8.69 11.51
C ASP A 111 2.42 -7.53 10.64
N GLY A 112 1.39 -6.81 11.02
CA GLY A 112 0.96 -5.65 10.25
C GLY A 112 -0.27 -5.88 9.41
N LYS A 113 -0.53 -4.93 8.54
CA LYS A 113 -1.73 -4.94 7.72
C LYS A 113 -1.45 -4.37 6.36
N ILE A 114 -2.29 -4.74 5.41
CA ILE A 114 -2.24 -4.19 4.07
C ILE A 114 -3.56 -3.48 3.82
N PHE A 115 -3.49 -2.27 3.32
CA PHE A 115 -4.67 -1.51 2.93
C PHE A 115 -4.64 -1.31 1.43
N VAL A 116 -5.81 -1.37 0.80
CA VAL A 116 -5.92 -1.16 -0.63
C VAL A 116 -6.91 -0.04 -0.86
N VAL A 117 -6.50 0.94 -1.64
CA VAL A 117 -7.32 2.12 -1.89
C VAL A 117 -7.38 2.34 -3.40
N ASN A 118 -8.54 2.74 -3.88
CA ASN A 118 -8.68 3.06 -5.29
C ASN A 118 -7.95 4.35 -5.58
N VAL A 119 -7.17 4.36 -6.64
CA VAL A 119 -6.44 5.54 -7.07
C VAL A 119 -7.19 6.16 -8.22
N ALA A 120 -7.65 7.37 -8.03
CA ALA A 120 -8.44 8.04 -9.05
C ALA A 120 -7.61 8.39 -10.28
N ASP A 121 -6.37 8.77 -10.07
CA ASP A 121 -5.49 9.14 -11.17
C ASP A 121 -4.05 9.15 -10.69
N ALA A 122 -3.14 9.11 -11.60
CA ALA A 122 -1.72 9.23 -11.30
C ALA A 122 -1.09 10.01 -12.43
N MET A 123 -0.05 10.77 -12.13
CA MET A 123 0.67 11.51 -13.16
C MET A 123 2.16 11.38 -12.91
N ARG A 124 2.89 11.03 -13.94
CA ARG A 124 4.34 10.99 -13.86
C ARG A 124 4.85 12.42 -14.05
N ILE A 125 5.57 12.92 -13.08
CA ILE A 125 5.98 14.33 -13.09
C ILE A 125 6.87 14.63 -14.29
N ARG A 126 7.81 13.75 -14.60
CA ARG A 126 8.77 14.02 -15.65
C ARG A 126 8.13 14.13 -17.03
N THR A 127 7.14 13.31 -17.30
CA THR A 127 6.57 13.24 -18.65
C THR A 127 5.17 13.79 -18.76
N GLY A 128 4.47 13.93 -17.65
CA GLY A 128 3.06 14.34 -17.68
C GLY A 128 2.11 13.23 -18.05
N GLU A 129 2.61 12.00 -18.23
CA GLU A 129 1.72 10.87 -18.51
C GLU A 129 0.79 10.61 -17.35
N ARG A 130 -0.42 10.21 -17.65
CA ARG A 130 -1.44 10.01 -16.63
C ARG A 130 -2.00 8.61 -16.71
N GLY A 131 -2.68 8.20 -15.65
CA GLY A 131 -3.32 6.91 -15.58
C GLY A 131 -2.33 5.78 -15.47
N ALA A 132 -2.69 4.63 -15.98
CA ALA A 132 -1.84 3.45 -15.85
C ALA A 132 -0.48 3.62 -16.52
N THR A 133 -0.39 4.46 -17.52
CA THR A 133 0.91 4.67 -18.18
C THR A 133 1.87 5.48 -17.31
N ALA A 134 1.37 6.09 -16.25
CA ALA A 134 2.22 6.83 -15.34
C ALA A 134 2.92 5.93 -14.33
N LEU A 135 2.52 4.68 -14.22
CA LEU A 135 3.07 3.77 -13.22
C LEU A 135 4.43 3.21 -13.59
#